data_f05d69aa7156e2e740d45c68c9c1fa21
#
_entry.id   f05d69aa7156e2e740d45c68c9c1fa21
#
_cell.length_a   1.000
_cell.length_b   1.000
_cell.length_c   1.000
_cell.angle_alpha   90.00
_cell.angle_beta   90.00
_cell.angle_gamma   90.00
#
_symmetry.space_group_name_H-M   'P 1'
#
loop_
_entity.id
_entity.type
_entity.pdbx_description
1 polymer ?
#
loop_
_entity_poly.entity_id
_entity_poly.type
_entity_poly.pdbx_seq_one_letter_code
_entity_poly.pdbx_strand_id
1 'polypeptide(L)' 'DYVIMPGDQGDLVYAIQFMLDVLSRKFSNIPSPGVTGTHNESSQASVSALQHAFALPENGQVNKATWDSLITAYRVHQ' A
#
# COMPACT_ATOMS: atom_id res chain seq x y z
N ASP A 1 -7.90 14.76 6.90
CA ASP A 1 -7.66 13.35 6.67
C ASP A 1 -6.19 13.00 6.79
N TYR A 2 -5.92 11.84 7.29
CA TYR A 2 -4.54 11.38 7.44
C TYR A 2 -4.05 10.76 6.13
N VAL A 3 -2.89 11.20 5.66
CA VAL A 3 -2.26 10.70 4.44
C VAL A 3 -0.88 10.15 4.80
N ILE A 4 -0.60 8.92 4.38
CA ILE A 4 0.75 8.36 4.56
C ILE A 4 1.65 8.93 3.47
N MET A 5 2.70 9.61 3.91
CA MET A 5 3.65 10.30 3.04
C MET A 5 5.00 9.58 3.06
N PRO A 6 5.86 9.81 2.05
CA PRO A 6 7.21 9.25 2.07
C PRO A 6 7.94 9.57 3.36
N GLY A 7 8.53 8.53 3.96
CA GLY A 7 9.28 8.67 5.19
C GLY A 7 8.47 8.50 6.47
N ASP A 8 7.16 8.44 6.39
CA ASP A 8 6.32 8.21 7.57
C ASP A 8 6.64 6.86 8.19
N GLN A 9 6.53 6.80 9.52
CA GLN A 9 6.84 5.61 10.30
C GLN A 9 5.74 5.32 11.29
N GLY A 10 5.66 4.07 11.71
CA GLY A 10 4.78 3.67 12.81
C GLY A 10 3.90 2.49 12.47
N ASP A 11 2.98 2.21 13.42
CA ASP A 11 2.12 1.03 13.36
C ASP A 11 1.19 1.03 12.15
N LEU A 12 0.70 2.20 11.77
CA LEU A 12 -0.18 2.30 10.61
C LEU A 12 0.57 1.94 9.32
N VAL A 13 1.82 2.35 9.21
CA VAL A 13 2.66 1.99 8.07
C VAL A 13 2.90 0.49 8.04
N TYR A 14 3.18 -0.12 9.19
CA TYR A 14 3.30 -1.58 9.29
C TYR A 14 2.04 -2.27 8.79
N ALA A 15 0.86 -1.80 9.22
CA ALA A 15 -0.41 -2.41 8.83
C ALA A 15 -0.61 -2.34 7.32
N ILE A 16 -0.33 -1.19 6.73
CA ILE A 16 -0.44 -0.99 5.28
C ILE A 16 0.51 -1.93 4.53
N GLN A 17 1.75 -2.00 5.00
CA GLN A 17 2.76 -2.87 4.37
C GLN A 17 2.39 -4.34 4.50
N PHE A 18 1.85 -4.75 5.64
CA PHE A 18 1.41 -6.13 5.82
C PHE A 18 0.33 -6.49 4.80
N MET A 19 -0.67 -5.63 4.64
CA MET A 19 -1.74 -5.87 3.68
C MET A 19 -1.21 -5.91 2.25
N LEU A 20 -0.31 -4.99 1.90
CA LEU A 20 0.32 -4.98 0.58
C LEU A 20 1.17 -6.24 0.34
N ASP A 21 1.84 -6.72 1.37
CA ASP A 21 2.63 -7.94 1.25
C ASP A 21 1.73 -9.14 0.94
N VAL A 22 0.60 -9.25 1.61
CA VAL A 22 -0.38 -10.30 1.29
C VAL A 22 -0.85 -10.19 -0.16
N LEU A 23 -1.17 -8.97 -0.61
CA LEU A 23 -1.63 -8.74 -1.97
C LEU A 23 -0.53 -9.02 -3.00
N SER A 24 0.73 -8.76 -2.66
CA SER A 24 1.85 -9.02 -3.57
C SER A 24 1.99 -10.50 -3.91
N ARG A 25 1.54 -11.37 -3.03
CA ARG A 25 1.55 -12.81 -3.27
C ARG A 25 0.40 -13.26 -4.17
N LYS A 26 -0.64 -12.45 -4.30
CA LYS A 26 -1.82 -12.74 -5.12
C LYS A 26 -1.74 -12.09 -6.49
N PHE A 27 -1.06 -10.96 -6.59
CA PHE A 27 -0.99 -10.14 -7.80
C PHE A 27 0.47 -9.92 -8.18
N SER A 28 0.88 -10.47 -9.32
CA SER A 28 2.27 -10.37 -9.77
C SER A 28 2.69 -8.95 -10.11
N ASN A 29 1.73 -8.06 -10.37
CA ASN A 29 2.03 -6.66 -10.70
C ASN A 29 2.17 -5.76 -9.46
N ILE A 30 1.95 -6.31 -8.26
CA ILE A 30 2.15 -5.55 -7.01
C ILE A 30 3.41 -6.08 -6.34
N PRO A 31 4.51 -5.30 -6.33
CA PRO A 31 5.73 -5.75 -5.66
C PRO A 31 5.56 -5.72 -4.14
N SER A 32 6.27 -6.60 -3.43
CA SER A 32 6.24 -6.59 -1.99
C SER A 32 6.85 -5.29 -1.46
N PRO A 33 6.20 -4.63 -0.50
CA PRO A 33 6.74 -3.39 0.07
C PRO A 33 7.87 -3.63 1.08
N GLY A 34 7.98 -4.86 1.59
CA GLY A 34 8.74 -5.11 2.79
C GLY A 34 8.01 -4.54 4.02
N VAL A 35 7.96 -5.30 5.11
CA VAL A 35 7.22 -4.87 6.30
C VAL A 35 8.21 -4.27 7.29
N THR A 36 8.54 -3.00 7.09
CA THR A 36 9.59 -2.30 7.83
C THR A 36 9.06 -1.27 8.82
N GLY A 37 7.83 -0.80 8.62
CA GLY A 37 7.25 0.28 9.42
C GLY A 37 7.65 1.66 8.95
N THR A 38 8.42 1.77 7.88
CA THR A 38 8.81 3.04 7.27
C THR A 38 8.33 3.06 5.82
N HIS A 39 7.64 4.13 5.43
CA HIS A 39 7.14 4.27 4.05
C HIS A 39 8.31 4.69 3.14
N ASN A 40 9.16 3.72 2.85
CA ASN A 40 10.35 3.87 2.03
C ASN A 40 10.02 3.69 0.55
N GLU A 41 11.04 3.66 -0.31
CA GLU A 41 10.84 3.56 -1.76
C GLU A 41 10.10 2.28 -2.16
N SER A 42 10.43 1.15 -1.54
CA SER A 42 9.75 -0.12 -1.83
C SER A 42 8.28 -0.06 -1.44
N SER A 43 7.97 0.58 -0.31
CA SER A 43 6.60 0.79 0.15
C SER A 43 5.84 1.67 -0.82
N GLN A 44 6.45 2.77 -1.27
CA GLN A 44 5.85 3.69 -2.22
C GLN A 44 5.59 3.01 -3.57
N ALA A 45 6.52 2.20 -4.04
CA ALA A 45 6.35 1.45 -5.30
C ALA A 45 5.18 0.48 -5.21
N SER A 46 5.04 -0.20 -4.08
CA SER A 46 3.93 -1.12 -3.85
C SER A 46 2.59 -0.38 -3.84
N VAL A 47 2.53 0.77 -3.17
CA VAL A 47 1.32 1.60 -3.14
C VAL A 47 0.98 2.09 -4.55
N SER A 48 1.97 2.56 -5.31
CA SER A 48 1.73 3.03 -6.68
C SER A 48 1.16 1.92 -7.56
N ALA A 49 1.65 0.69 -7.41
CA ALA A 49 1.14 -0.45 -8.17
C ALA A 49 -0.33 -0.74 -7.79
N LEU A 50 -0.67 -0.66 -6.51
CA LEU A 50 -2.06 -0.81 -6.08
C LEU A 50 -2.93 0.30 -6.69
N GLN A 51 -2.44 1.53 -6.65
CA GLN A 51 -3.16 2.66 -7.22
C GLN A 51 -3.40 2.47 -8.72
N HIS A 52 -2.41 1.97 -9.43
CA HIS A 52 -2.56 1.67 -10.85
C HIS A 52 -3.67 0.63 -11.07
N ALA A 53 -3.70 -0.42 -10.26
CA ALA A 53 -4.68 -1.48 -10.39
C ALA A 53 -6.11 -0.99 -10.16
N PHE A 54 -6.27 0.06 -9.35
CA PHE A 54 -7.59 0.62 -9.03
C PHE A 54 -7.88 1.92 -9.78
N ALA A 55 -7.06 2.26 -10.78
CA ALA A 55 -7.22 3.48 -11.58
C ALA A 55 -7.22 4.76 -10.73
N LEU A 56 -6.40 4.78 -9.70
CA LEU A 56 -6.19 5.96 -8.84
C LEU A 56 -4.93 6.70 -9.28
N PRO A 57 -4.78 7.98 -8.92
CA PRO A 57 -3.52 8.68 -9.16
C PRO A 57 -2.34 7.93 -8.52
N GLU A 58 -1.29 7.70 -9.31
CA GLU A 58 -0.15 6.87 -8.89
C GLU A 58 0.92 7.72 -8.23
N ASN A 59 0.63 8.23 -7.04
CA ASN A 59 1.56 9.11 -6.33
C ASN A 59 2.32 8.40 -5.19
N GLY A 60 2.01 7.13 -4.92
CA GLY A 60 2.68 6.37 -3.87
C GLY A 60 2.29 6.77 -2.45
N GLN A 61 1.37 7.70 -2.29
CA GLN A 61 0.88 8.15 -0.99
C GLN A 61 -0.42 7.44 -0.65
N VAL A 62 -0.66 7.18 0.62
CA VAL A 62 -1.91 6.52 1.02
C VAL A 62 -2.88 7.57 1.54
N ASN A 63 -3.72 8.07 0.63
CA ASN A 63 -4.84 8.92 0.97
C ASN A 63 -6.09 8.06 1.22
N LYS A 64 -7.23 8.70 1.46
CA LYS A 64 -8.45 7.96 1.79
C LYS A 64 -8.86 6.99 0.67
N ALA A 65 -8.82 7.42 -0.58
CA ALA A 65 -9.21 6.57 -1.70
C ALA A 65 -8.29 5.35 -1.82
N THR A 66 -6.99 5.54 -1.65
CA THR A 66 -6.01 4.47 -1.66
C THR A 66 -6.22 3.52 -0.47
N TRP A 67 -6.46 4.09 0.71
CA TRP A 67 -6.74 3.30 1.90
C TRP A 67 -7.98 2.43 1.70
N ASP A 68 -9.07 3.00 1.22
CA ASP A 68 -10.31 2.26 1.00
C ASP A 68 -10.11 1.12 -0.01
N SER A 69 -9.36 1.39 -1.08
CA SER A 69 -9.07 0.37 -2.10
C SER A 69 -8.20 -0.75 -1.53
N LEU A 70 -7.21 -0.41 -0.72
CA LEU A 70 -6.35 -1.39 -0.08
C LEU A 70 -7.14 -2.31 0.85
N ILE A 71 -7.97 -1.73 1.70
CA ILE A 71 -8.79 -2.49 2.64
C ILE A 71 -9.73 -3.43 1.89
N THR A 72 -10.38 -2.93 0.85
CA THR A 72 -11.30 -3.73 0.03
C THR A 72 -10.57 -4.91 -0.62
N ALA A 73 -9.43 -4.65 -1.23
CA ALA A 73 -8.64 -5.70 -1.88
C ALA A 73 -8.14 -6.73 -0.86
N TYR A 74 -7.68 -6.25 0.28
CA TYR A 74 -7.18 -7.14 1.33
C TYR A 74 -8.27 -8.08 1.84
N ARG A 75 -9.48 -7.56 2.09
CA ARG A 75 -10.60 -8.38 2.57
C ARG A 75 -10.98 -9.48 1.60
N VAL A 76 -10.90 -9.19 0.31
CA VAL A 76 -11.26 -10.16 -0.73
C VAL A 76 -10.19 -11.24 -0.89
N HIS A 77 -8.92 -10.89 -0.68
CA HIS A 77 -7.80 -11.76 -1.02
C HIS A 77 -6.97 -12.26 0.16
N GLN A 78 -7.41 -11.99 1.38
CA GLN A 78 -6.67 -12.48 2.55
C GLN A 78 -6.81 -13.99 2.73
#